data_befa2f83228f93eea6e81c523df94dd1
#
_entry.id   befa2f83228f93eea6e81c523df94dd1
#
_cell.length_a   1.000
_cell.length_b   1.000
_cell.length_c   1.000
_cell.angle_alpha   90.00
_cell.angle_beta   90.00
_cell.angle_gamma   90.00
#
_symmetry.space_group_name_H-M   'P 1'
#
loop_
_entity.id
_entity.type
_entity.pdbx_description
1 polymer ?
#
loop_
_entity_poly.entity_id
_entity_poly.type
_entity_poly.pdbx_seq_one_letter_code
_entity_poly.pdbx_strand_id
1 'polypeptide(L)'
;MAAIIEVVDLIKHFPGVKAVDGLSFAIPAGCCFGLLGPNGAGKTTTIELLEGVLTPDSGQILFHGAPRGPDYRSRIGIQFQHTALQDFLTVRDTLRLFASLYPHPLPQERLIELCALGEFIDRDSRKLSGGQRQRLLLALALLGDPELLFLDEPTTGLDPQARHHFWQRIEAIKAQGKTVVLTTHYMDEAQQLCDLIAIVDHGHLLSLDTPTALLAQHFDGVLVRLPDHPALAGLGYLLLPYGDQVELTCPDVALLLPQLLSLGVPLTGMQVRSPNLEDLFLHLTGHSLRSGA
;
A
#
# COMPACT_ATOMS: atom_id res chain seq x y z
N MET A 1 -7.77 -18.68 -5.96
CA MET A 1 -8.78 -18.13 -5.01
C MET A 1 -9.81 -17.38 -5.82
N ALA A 2 -11.09 -17.34 -5.39
CA ALA A 2 -12.10 -16.54 -6.09
C ALA A 2 -11.80 -15.05 -5.89
N ALA A 3 -12.02 -14.24 -6.93
CA ALA A 3 -11.88 -12.80 -6.83
C ALA A 3 -13.07 -12.20 -6.07
N ILE A 4 -12.80 -11.28 -5.15
CA ILE A 4 -13.84 -10.47 -4.49
C ILE A 4 -14.18 -9.24 -5.34
N ILE A 5 -13.18 -8.65 -5.99
CA ILE A 5 -13.32 -7.56 -6.97
C ILE A 5 -12.65 -7.97 -8.28
N GLU A 6 -13.33 -7.69 -9.39
CA GLU A 6 -12.74 -7.76 -10.72
C GLU A 6 -12.95 -6.40 -11.41
N VAL A 7 -11.89 -5.86 -11.96
CA VAL A 7 -11.87 -4.60 -12.70
C VAL A 7 -11.57 -4.94 -14.16
N VAL A 8 -12.43 -4.48 -15.07
CA VAL A 8 -12.32 -4.78 -16.50
C VAL A 8 -12.38 -3.48 -17.30
N ASP A 9 -11.28 -3.15 -17.98
CA ASP A 9 -11.11 -2.00 -18.87
C ASP A 9 -11.63 -0.69 -18.28
N LEU A 10 -11.32 -0.44 -17.00
CA LEU A 10 -11.83 0.69 -16.24
C LEU A 10 -11.23 2.00 -16.73
N ILE A 11 -12.10 2.97 -17.04
CA ILE A 11 -11.70 4.29 -17.52
C ILE A 11 -12.38 5.38 -16.70
N LYS A 12 -11.59 6.40 -16.32
CA LYS A 12 -12.06 7.64 -15.71
C LYS A 12 -11.21 8.81 -16.15
N HIS A 13 -11.82 9.75 -16.86
CA HIS A 13 -11.17 10.96 -17.32
C HIS A 13 -11.80 12.18 -16.65
N PHE A 14 -10.98 13.17 -16.35
CA PHE A 14 -11.37 14.50 -15.94
C PHE A 14 -10.92 15.51 -17.00
N PRO A 15 -11.41 16.75 -17.02
CA PRO A 15 -10.97 17.75 -17.98
C PRO A 15 -9.43 17.88 -18.00
N GLY A 16 -8.81 17.45 -19.12
CA GLY A 16 -7.36 17.49 -19.32
C GLY A 16 -6.54 16.37 -18.64
N VAL A 17 -7.18 15.43 -17.90
CA VAL A 17 -6.46 14.37 -17.19
C VAL A 17 -7.13 13.02 -17.41
N LYS A 18 -6.36 12.05 -17.89
CA LYS A 18 -6.75 10.64 -17.93
C LYS A 18 -6.31 9.98 -16.60
N ALA A 19 -7.16 10.05 -15.59
CA ALA A 19 -6.82 9.58 -14.26
C ALA A 19 -6.75 8.04 -14.18
N VAL A 20 -7.63 7.35 -14.91
CA VAL A 20 -7.64 5.89 -15.09
C VAL A 20 -7.89 5.63 -16.56
N ASP A 21 -7.04 4.83 -17.22
CA ASP A 21 -7.06 4.64 -18.67
C ASP A 21 -6.86 3.15 -19.03
N GLY A 22 -7.94 2.36 -18.87
CA GLY A 22 -7.97 0.94 -19.23
C GLY A 22 -7.41 -0.01 -18.17
N LEU A 23 -7.63 0.27 -16.89
CA LEU A 23 -7.18 -0.64 -15.82
C LEU A 23 -8.00 -1.95 -15.82
N SER A 24 -7.29 -3.08 -15.78
CA SER A 24 -7.86 -4.41 -15.62
C SER A 24 -7.04 -5.23 -14.63
N PHE A 25 -7.68 -5.69 -13.54
CA PHE A 25 -7.05 -6.53 -12.52
C PHE A 25 -8.11 -7.22 -11.65
N ALA A 26 -7.68 -8.22 -10.87
CA ALA A 26 -8.54 -8.91 -9.93
C ALA A 26 -7.94 -8.90 -8.52
N ILE A 27 -8.78 -8.76 -7.51
CA ILE A 27 -8.42 -8.79 -6.09
C ILE A 27 -8.97 -10.09 -5.51
N PRO A 28 -8.12 -11.04 -5.09
CA PRO A 28 -8.57 -12.26 -4.44
C PRO A 28 -9.23 -11.99 -3.08
N ALA A 29 -10.20 -12.82 -2.69
CA ALA A 29 -10.78 -12.73 -1.36
C ALA A 29 -9.77 -13.12 -0.27
N GLY A 30 -9.81 -12.43 0.87
CA GLY A 30 -8.98 -12.69 2.04
C GLY A 30 -7.51 -12.24 1.93
N CYS A 31 -7.15 -11.48 0.92
CA CYS A 31 -5.81 -10.93 0.76
C CYS A 31 -5.72 -9.45 1.16
N CYS A 32 -4.50 -8.98 1.38
CA CYS A 32 -4.15 -7.56 1.40
C CYS A 32 -3.62 -7.17 0.01
N PHE A 33 -4.32 -6.27 -0.66
CA PHE A 33 -3.99 -5.78 -2.00
C PHE A 33 -3.48 -4.35 -1.90
N GLY A 34 -2.25 -4.10 -2.37
CA GLY A 34 -1.64 -2.78 -2.43
C GLY A 34 -1.80 -2.13 -3.80
N LEU A 35 -2.25 -0.89 -3.83
CA LEU A 35 -2.25 -0.06 -5.04
C LEU A 35 -1.15 1.01 -4.90
N LEU A 36 -0.06 0.84 -5.62
CA LEU A 36 1.14 1.68 -5.57
C LEU A 36 1.30 2.52 -6.83
N GLY A 37 1.93 3.66 -6.70
CA GLY A 37 2.21 4.56 -7.82
C GLY A 37 2.60 5.95 -7.34
N PRO A 38 3.13 6.82 -8.21
CA PRO A 38 3.48 8.18 -7.86
C PRO A 38 2.22 9.04 -7.60
N ASN A 39 2.43 10.25 -7.11
CA ASN A 39 1.35 11.23 -7.03
C ASN A 39 0.82 11.53 -8.44
N GLY A 40 -0.50 11.53 -8.60
CA GLY A 40 -1.13 11.69 -9.91
C GLY A 40 -1.23 10.43 -10.76
N ALA A 41 -0.77 9.27 -10.29
CA ALA A 41 -0.87 7.99 -11.01
C ALA A 41 -2.31 7.46 -11.19
N GLY A 42 -3.29 8.04 -10.50
CA GLY A 42 -4.69 7.60 -10.54
C GLY A 42 -5.12 6.71 -9.37
N LYS A 43 -4.28 6.50 -8.34
CA LYS A 43 -4.58 5.63 -7.19
C LYS A 43 -5.88 6.01 -6.47
N THR A 44 -5.97 7.25 -6.00
CA THR A 44 -7.16 7.74 -5.28
C THR A 44 -8.41 7.64 -6.16
N THR A 45 -8.31 8.04 -7.43
CA THR A 45 -9.44 7.89 -8.38
C THR A 45 -9.84 6.42 -8.55
N THR A 46 -8.88 5.51 -8.64
CA THR A 46 -9.16 4.06 -8.73
C THR A 46 -9.87 3.57 -7.46
N ILE A 47 -9.38 3.93 -6.28
CA ILE A 47 -10.03 3.56 -5.01
C ILE A 47 -11.45 4.13 -4.94
N GLU A 48 -11.67 5.41 -5.23
CA GLU A 48 -12.99 6.03 -5.22
C GLU A 48 -13.97 5.37 -6.21
N LEU A 49 -13.47 4.88 -7.36
CA LEU A 49 -14.25 4.07 -8.28
C LEU A 49 -14.60 2.70 -7.68
N LEU A 50 -13.65 2.04 -7.02
CA LEU A 50 -13.88 0.75 -6.35
C LEU A 50 -14.85 0.90 -5.18
N GLU A 51 -14.76 1.94 -4.39
CA GLU A 51 -15.67 2.28 -3.28
C GLU A 51 -17.10 2.62 -3.76
N GLY A 52 -17.23 3.01 -5.02
CA GLY A 52 -18.51 3.48 -5.57
C GLY A 52 -18.84 4.92 -5.17
N VAL A 53 -17.84 5.71 -4.79
CA VAL A 53 -17.92 7.16 -4.61
C VAL A 53 -17.95 7.84 -5.97
N LEU A 54 -17.11 7.39 -6.91
CA LEU A 54 -17.11 7.82 -8.30
C LEU A 54 -17.78 6.78 -9.22
N THR A 55 -18.31 7.26 -10.34
CA THR A 55 -18.82 6.42 -11.44
C THR A 55 -17.78 6.40 -12.56
N PRO A 56 -17.41 5.23 -13.10
CA PRO A 56 -16.51 5.15 -14.24
C PRO A 56 -17.17 5.73 -15.51
N ASP A 57 -16.33 6.19 -16.42
CA ASP A 57 -16.80 6.64 -17.74
C ASP A 57 -17.03 5.45 -18.68
N SER A 58 -16.22 4.38 -18.52
CA SER A 58 -16.41 3.07 -19.15
C SER A 58 -15.71 1.96 -18.37
N GLY A 59 -15.90 0.71 -18.79
CA GLY A 59 -15.42 -0.47 -18.10
C GLY A 59 -16.40 -0.96 -17.02
N GLN A 60 -15.99 -1.99 -16.28
CA GLN A 60 -16.84 -2.65 -15.29
C GLN A 60 -16.06 -2.95 -14.02
N ILE A 61 -16.78 -2.89 -12.89
CA ILE A 61 -16.30 -3.35 -11.59
C ILE A 61 -17.30 -4.41 -11.12
N LEU A 62 -16.82 -5.64 -11.00
CA LEU A 62 -17.61 -6.76 -10.51
C LEU A 62 -17.26 -7.05 -9.05
N PHE A 63 -18.27 -7.36 -8.26
CA PHE A 63 -18.12 -7.79 -6.87
C PHE A 63 -18.67 -9.23 -6.78
N HIS A 64 -17.83 -10.18 -6.40
CA HIS A 64 -18.12 -11.63 -6.47
C HIS A 64 -18.61 -12.07 -7.86
N GLY A 65 -17.97 -11.58 -8.92
CA GLY A 65 -18.30 -11.94 -10.30
C GLY A 65 -19.57 -11.32 -10.88
N ALA A 66 -20.27 -10.44 -10.14
CA ALA A 66 -21.46 -9.75 -10.59
C ALA A 66 -21.29 -8.22 -10.51
N PRO A 67 -22.00 -7.42 -11.35
CA PRO A 67 -22.04 -5.98 -11.20
C PRO A 67 -22.45 -5.56 -9.78
N ARG A 68 -21.85 -4.50 -9.24
CA ARG A 68 -22.12 -4.01 -7.89
C ARG A 68 -23.61 -3.67 -7.72
N GLY A 69 -24.27 -4.42 -6.82
CA GLY A 69 -25.66 -4.20 -6.46
C GLY A 69 -25.85 -3.14 -5.35
N PRO A 70 -27.11 -2.89 -4.94
CA PRO A 70 -27.43 -1.92 -3.88
C PRO A 70 -26.82 -2.28 -2.51
N ASP A 71 -26.58 -3.57 -2.26
CA ASP A 71 -26.00 -4.13 -1.04
C ASP A 71 -24.47 -3.96 -0.96
N TYR A 72 -23.80 -3.58 -2.06
CA TYR A 72 -22.35 -3.42 -2.11
C TYR A 72 -21.83 -2.53 -0.97
N ARG A 73 -22.48 -1.37 -0.77
CA ARG A 73 -22.07 -0.38 0.25
C ARG A 73 -22.15 -0.91 1.68
N SER A 74 -23.03 -1.84 1.96
CA SER A 74 -23.14 -2.46 3.29
C SER A 74 -22.09 -3.55 3.54
N ARG A 75 -21.43 -4.02 2.49
CA ARG A 75 -20.41 -5.08 2.53
C ARG A 75 -18.98 -4.54 2.48
N ILE A 76 -18.80 -3.22 2.33
CA ILE A 76 -17.50 -2.57 2.32
C ILE A 76 -17.33 -1.65 3.53
N GLY A 77 -16.09 -1.50 3.99
CA GLY A 77 -15.68 -0.49 4.96
C GLY A 77 -14.67 0.45 4.33
N ILE A 78 -14.75 1.74 4.66
CA ILE A 78 -13.87 2.74 4.07
C ILE A 78 -13.23 3.56 5.19
N GLN A 79 -11.91 3.66 5.16
CA GLN A 79 -11.15 4.64 5.94
C GLN A 79 -10.55 5.66 4.98
N PHE A 80 -11.15 6.83 4.90
CA PHE A 80 -10.65 7.95 4.10
C PHE A 80 -9.37 8.53 4.70
N GLN A 81 -8.52 9.10 3.85
CA GLN A 81 -7.30 9.81 4.26
C GLN A 81 -7.60 10.93 5.26
N HIS A 82 -8.67 11.68 5.02
CA HIS A 82 -9.13 12.76 5.90
C HIS A 82 -10.58 12.51 6.36
N THR A 83 -10.74 12.20 7.64
CA THR A 83 -12.06 12.06 8.27
C THR A 83 -12.15 13.01 9.45
N ALA A 84 -13.11 13.94 9.42
CA ALA A 84 -13.44 14.76 10.57
C ALA A 84 -14.24 13.93 11.58
N LEU A 85 -13.74 13.82 12.81
CA LEU A 85 -14.48 13.23 13.93
C LEU A 85 -15.28 14.32 14.63
N GLN A 86 -16.43 13.94 15.19
CA GLN A 86 -17.24 14.85 15.98
C GLN A 86 -16.50 15.29 17.24
N ASP A 87 -16.46 16.61 17.49
CA ASP A 87 -15.85 17.18 18.67
C ASP A 87 -16.58 16.80 19.95
N PHE A 88 -15.86 16.80 21.05
CA PHE A 88 -16.36 16.55 22.42
C PHE A 88 -16.95 15.16 22.68
N LEU A 89 -16.80 14.21 21.77
CA LEU A 89 -17.15 12.81 22.00
C LEU A 89 -15.91 12.03 22.43
N THR A 90 -16.14 11.10 23.36
CA THR A 90 -15.14 10.07 23.66
C THR A 90 -15.06 9.06 22.53
N VAL A 91 -13.99 8.25 22.49
CA VAL A 91 -13.89 7.13 21.54
C VAL A 91 -15.11 6.21 21.66
N ARG A 92 -15.53 5.90 22.89
CA ARG A 92 -16.73 5.11 23.18
C ARG A 92 -17.99 5.72 22.57
N ASP A 93 -18.19 7.01 22.77
CA ASP A 93 -19.39 7.71 22.28
C ASP A 93 -19.38 7.80 20.75
N THR A 94 -18.19 8.01 20.16
CA THR A 94 -18.00 7.99 18.71
C THR A 94 -18.38 6.63 18.12
N LEU A 95 -17.89 5.52 18.69
CA LEU A 95 -18.28 4.18 18.26
C LEU A 95 -19.78 3.94 18.37
N ARG A 96 -20.43 4.36 19.48
CA ARG A 96 -21.89 4.23 19.65
C ARG A 96 -22.66 5.04 18.64
N LEU A 97 -22.24 6.29 18.40
CA LEU A 97 -22.86 7.16 17.42
C LEU A 97 -22.85 6.53 16.02
N PHE A 98 -21.67 6.10 15.55
CA PHE A 98 -21.55 5.51 14.23
C PHE A 98 -22.21 4.12 14.15
N ALA A 99 -22.16 3.31 15.22
CA ALA A 99 -22.87 2.04 15.26
C ALA A 99 -24.38 2.18 15.06
N SER A 100 -24.99 3.28 15.50
CA SER A 100 -26.42 3.54 15.30
C SER A 100 -26.83 3.72 13.83
N LEU A 101 -25.87 3.90 12.92
CA LEU A 101 -26.11 4.02 11.48
C LEU A 101 -26.19 2.66 10.77
N TYR A 102 -25.82 1.59 11.45
CA TYR A 102 -25.83 0.24 10.90
C TYR A 102 -26.94 -0.61 11.50
N PRO A 103 -27.66 -1.40 10.69
CA PRO A 103 -28.69 -2.29 11.22
C PRO A 103 -28.13 -3.42 12.09
N HIS A 104 -26.92 -3.89 11.78
CA HIS A 104 -26.24 -4.98 12.47
C HIS A 104 -24.76 -4.65 12.66
N PRO A 105 -24.41 -3.71 13.56
CA PRO A 105 -23.02 -3.33 13.77
C PRO A 105 -22.27 -4.45 14.51
N LEU A 106 -20.96 -4.54 14.26
CA LEU A 106 -20.08 -5.37 15.10
C LEU A 106 -20.18 -4.93 16.58
N PRO A 107 -20.17 -5.89 17.51
CA PRO A 107 -20.14 -5.57 18.95
C PRO A 107 -18.96 -4.66 19.29
N GLN A 108 -19.22 -3.65 20.13
CA GLN A 108 -18.21 -2.65 20.51
C GLN A 108 -16.98 -3.30 21.15
N GLU A 109 -17.18 -4.33 21.96
CA GLU A 109 -16.10 -5.09 22.62
C GLU A 109 -15.17 -5.72 21.58
N ARG A 110 -15.72 -6.24 20.49
CA ARG A 110 -14.95 -6.82 19.41
C ARG A 110 -14.08 -5.78 18.69
N LEU A 111 -14.62 -4.58 18.45
CA LEU A 111 -13.89 -3.47 17.85
C LEU A 111 -12.78 -2.96 18.78
N ILE A 112 -13.07 -2.86 20.09
CA ILE A 112 -12.10 -2.47 21.11
C ILE A 112 -10.90 -3.43 21.11
N GLU A 113 -11.14 -4.73 21.07
CA GLU A 113 -10.11 -5.76 21.01
C GLU A 113 -9.32 -5.69 19.70
N LEU A 114 -10.01 -5.73 18.56
CA LEU A 114 -9.41 -5.82 17.23
C LEU A 114 -8.55 -4.60 16.91
N CYS A 115 -9.03 -3.40 17.26
CA CYS A 115 -8.33 -2.14 17.01
C CYS A 115 -7.52 -1.64 18.21
N ALA A 116 -7.44 -2.41 19.31
CA ALA A 116 -6.70 -2.10 20.54
C ALA A 116 -7.06 -0.70 21.09
N LEU A 117 -8.35 -0.42 21.29
CA LEU A 117 -8.85 0.88 21.73
C LEU A 117 -8.93 1.02 23.27
N GLY A 118 -8.76 -0.07 24.01
CA GLY A 118 -9.05 -0.14 25.45
C GLY A 118 -8.38 0.94 26.29
N GLU A 119 -7.10 1.22 26.03
CA GLU A 119 -6.30 2.20 26.80
C GLU A 119 -6.80 3.64 26.70
N PHE A 120 -7.58 3.98 25.66
CA PHE A 120 -8.05 5.33 25.40
C PHE A 120 -9.53 5.42 25.05
N ILE A 121 -10.30 4.37 25.35
CA ILE A 121 -11.73 4.26 25.00
C ILE A 121 -12.59 5.39 25.56
N ASP A 122 -12.24 5.92 26.72
CA ASP A 122 -12.96 7.02 27.38
C ASP A 122 -12.27 8.39 27.18
N ARG A 123 -11.27 8.46 26.28
CA ARG A 123 -10.58 9.70 25.92
C ARG A 123 -11.37 10.47 24.85
N ASP A 124 -11.40 11.81 25.00
CA ASP A 124 -11.95 12.74 23.97
C ASP A 124 -11.19 12.55 22.64
N SER A 125 -11.92 12.44 21.54
CA SER A 125 -11.39 12.19 20.20
C SER A 125 -10.34 13.22 19.73
N ARG A 126 -10.44 14.46 20.21
CA ARG A 126 -9.48 15.55 19.90
C ARG A 126 -8.12 15.38 20.60
N LYS A 127 -8.06 14.58 21.67
CA LYS A 127 -6.85 14.35 22.47
C LYS A 127 -6.14 13.06 22.09
N LEU A 128 -6.52 12.42 21.01
CA LEU A 128 -5.90 11.22 20.49
C LEU A 128 -4.57 11.55 19.80
N SER A 129 -3.57 10.71 20.01
CA SER A 129 -2.37 10.71 19.14
C SER A 129 -2.74 10.30 17.72
N GLY A 130 -1.88 10.57 16.73
CA GLY A 130 -2.10 10.15 15.34
C GLY A 130 -2.41 8.66 15.24
N GLY A 131 -1.61 7.79 15.87
CA GLY A 131 -1.84 6.34 15.86
C GLY A 131 -3.13 5.90 16.58
N GLN A 132 -3.51 6.57 17.68
CA GLN A 132 -4.78 6.31 18.35
C GLN A 132 -5.97 6.72 17.47
N ARG A 133 -5.85 7.86 16.79
CA ARG A 133 -6.85 8.34 15.85
C ARG A 133 -7.02 7.35 14.68
N GLN A 134 -5.93 6.88 14.07
CA GLN A 134 -6.01 5.91 12.97
C GLN A 134 -6.66 4.59 13.39
N ARG A 135 -6.36 4.11 14.62
CA ARG A 135 -7.03 2.91 15.16
C ARG A 135 -8.53 3.11 15.39
N LEU A 136 -8.95 4.32 15.79
CA LEU A 136 -10.39 4.65 15.88
C LEU A 136 -11.02 4.68 14.49
N LEU A 137 -10.40 5.32 13.49
CA LEU A 137 -10.91 5.36 12.12
C LEU A 137 -11.03 3.96 11.52
N LEU A 138 -10.05 3.09 11.76
CA LEU A 138 -10.11 1.69 11.38
C LEU A 138 -11.31 0.96 12.03
N ALA A 139 -11.56 1.21 13.32
CA ALA A 139 -12.71 0.62 14.01
C ALA A 139 -14.05 1.11 13.42
N LEU A 140 -14.14 2.39 13.03
CA LEU A 140 -15.33 2.93 12.36
C LEU A 140 -15.56 2.28 10.99
N ALA A 141 -14.50 2.04 10.23
CA ALA A 141 -14.60 1.34 8.95
C ALA A 141 -15.04 -0.14 9.09
N LEU A 142 -14.77 -0.75 10.26
CA LEU A 142 -15.14 -2.13 10.55
C LEU A 142 -16.55 -2.30 11.13
N LEU A 143 -17.25 -1.20 11.49
CA LEU A 143 -18.53 -1.25 12.20
C LEU A 143 -19.60 -2.11 11.52
N GLY A 144 -19.68 -2.06 10.19
CA GLY A 144 -20.65 -2.84 9.40
C GLY A 144 -20.25 -4.30 9.17
N ASP A 145 -19.19 -4.81 9.80
CA ASP A 145 -18.64 -6.13 9.54
C ASP A 145 -18.33 -6.39 8.05
N PRO A 146 -17.59 -5.48 7.38
CA PRO A 146 -17.39 -5.57 5.94
C PRO A 146 -16.57 -6.80 5.55
N GLU A 147 -16.78 -7.30 4.32
CA GLU A 147 -15.94 -8.32 3.68
C GLU A 147 -14.70 -7.71 3.03
N LEU A 148 -14.82 -6.44 2.61
CA LEU A 148 -13.79 -5.70 1.90
C LEU A 148 -13.57 -4.34 2.59
N LEU A 149 -12.34 -4.05 2.92
CA LEU A 149 -11.92 -2.83 3.61
C LEU A 149 -11.01 -2.02 2.70
N PHE A 150 -11.34 -0.76 2.47
CA PHE A 150 -10.51 0.22 1.78
C PHE A 150 -9.82 1.13 2.78
N LEU A 151 -8.51 1.28 2.65
CA LEU A 151 -7.66 2.10 3.51
C LEU A 151 -6.82 3.04 2.64
N ASP A 152 -7.17 4.32 2.65
CA ASP A 152 -6.43 5.32 1.87
C ASP A 152 -5.34 5.96 2.73
N GLU A 153 -4.07 5.62 2.43
CA GLU A 153 -2.86 6.07 3.14
C GLU A 153 -2.97 5.99 4.68
N PRO A 154 -3.32 4.84 5.27
CA PRO A 154 -3.78 4.75 6.66
C PRO A 154 -2.70 5.07 7.69
N THR A 155 -1.42 5.05 7.32
CA THR A 155 -0.30 5.27 8.24
C THR A 155 0.46 6.57 8.00
N THR A 156 -0.05 7.42 7.10
CA THR A 156 0.57 8.72 6.82
C THR A 156 0.64 9.58 8.08
N GLY A 157 1.83 10.12 8.35
CA GLY A 157 2.08 10.95 9.53
C GLY A 157 2.25 10.19 10.85
N LEU A 158 2.25 8.87 10.85
CA LEU A 158 2.55 8.07 12.04
C LEU A 158 4.05 7.91 12.25
N ASP A 159 4.46 7.89 13.52
CA ASP A 159 5.80 7.46 13.89
C ASP A 159 6.00 5.94 13.59
N PRO A 160 7.26 5.46 13.49
CA PRO A 160 7.52 4.06 13.13
C PRO A 160 6.87 3.03 14.06
N GLN A 161 6.78 3.31 15.37
CA GLN A 161 6.18 2.40 16.34
C GLN A 161 4.65 2.33 16.15
N ALA A 162 3.99 3.49 16.01
CA ALA A 162 2.55 3.55 15.76
C ALA A 162 2.18 2.87 14.44
N ARG A 163 3.02 3.03 13.39
CA ARG A 163 2.85 2.36 12.10
C ARG A 163 2.93 0.83 12.26
N HIS A 164 3.94 0.32 12.95
CA HIS A 164 4.07 -1.12 13.19
C HIS A 164 2.89 -1.69 13.98
N HIS A 165 2.40 -0.99 15.00
CA HIS A 165 1.20 -1.38 15.74
C HIS A 165 -0.05 -1.39 14.84
N PHE A 166 -0.17 -0.45 13.91
CA PHE A 166 -1.27 -0.42 12.95
C PHE A 166 -1.21 -1.61 11.99
N TRP A 167 -0.03 -1.96 11.48
CA TRP A 167 0.17 -3.13 10.63
C TRP A 167 -0.28 -4.43 11.30
N GLN A 168 0.04 -4.62 12.58
CA GLN A 168 -0.43 -5.77 13.35
C GLN A 168 -1.97 -5.85 13.40
N ARG A 169 -2.67 -4.71 13.39
CA ARG A 169 -4.15 -4.70 13.32
C ARG A 169 -4.65 -5.13 11.95
N ILE A 170 -4.01 -4.67 10.89
CA ILE A 170 -4.36 -5.11 9.52
C ILE A 170 -4.16 -6.62 9.37
N GLU A 171 -3.04 -7.16 9.84
CA GLU A 171 -2.79 -8.61 9.83
C GLU A 171 -3.86 -9.39 10.62
N ALA A 172 -4.27 -8.90 11.79
CA ALA A 172 -5.32 -9.52 12.59
C ALA A 172 -6.69 -9.47 11.89
N ILE A 173 -6.98 -8.43 11.12
CA ILE A 173 -8.21 -8.28 10.32
C ILE A 173 -8.17 -9.25 9.13
N LYS A 174 -7.05 -9.33 8.42
CA LYS A 174 -6.82 -10.26 7.31
C LYS A 174 -6.96 -11.71 7.77
N ALA A 175 -6.42 -12.05 8.95
CA ALA A 175 -6.52 -13.39 9.55
C ALA A 175 -7.98 -13.82 9.84
N GLN A 176 -8.94 -12.89 9.89
CA GLN A 176 -10.38 -13.19 9.99
C GLN A 176 -11.05 -13.42 8.62
N GLY A 177 -10.26 -13.51 7.55
CA GLY A 177 -10.75 -13.72 6.18
C GLY A 177 -11.24 -12.46 5.48
N LYS A 178 -11.06 -11.27 6.05
CA LYS A 178 -11.42 -10.01 5.41
C LYS A 178 -10.39 -9.64 4.35
N THR A 179 -10.87 -9.06 3.25
CA THR A 179 -10.00 -8.51 2.20
C THR A 179 -9.67 -7.06 2.52
N VAL A 180 -8.42 -6.66 2.35
CA VAL A 180 -7.97 -5.29 2.57
C VAL A 180 -7.40 -4.75 1.25
N VAL A 181 -7.85 -3.58 0.84
CA VAL A 181 -7.25 -2.80 -0.25
C VAL A 181 -6.66 -1.55 0.36
N LEU A 182 -5.37 -1.35 0.17
CA LEU A 182 -4.71 -0.16 0.71
C LEU A 182 -3.95 0.60 -0.37
N THR A 183 -3.94 1.94 -0.25
CA THR A 183 -2.97 2.78 -0.92
C THR A 183 -1.89 3.18 0.07
N THR A 184 -0.69 3.28 -0.40
CA THR A 184 0.43 3.80 0.39
C THR A 184 1.52 4.34 -0.53
N HIS A 185 2.29 5.27 -0.01
CA HIS A 185 3.55 5.71 -0.59
C HIS A 185 4.77 5.17 0.20
N TYR A 186 4.53 4.39 1.25
CA TYR A 186 5.56 3.69 2.03
C TYR A 186 5.77 2.29 1.47
N MET A 187 6.92 2.06 0.84
CA MET A 187 7.23 0.77 0.22
C MET A 187 7.46 -0.35 1.22
N ASP A 188 7.96 -0.03 2.41
CA ASP A 188 8.07 -0.94 3.54
C ASP A 188 6.70 -1.45 4.01
N GLU A 189 5.69 -0.58 4.05
CA GLU A 189 4.31 -0.96 4.37
C GLU A 189 3.75 -1.94 3.34
N ALA A 190 3.88 -1.60 2.06
CA ALA A 190 3.40 -2.45 0.98
C ALA A 190 4.10 -3.82 0.97
N GLN A 191 5.41 -3.84 1.18
CA GLN A 191 6.20 -5.07 1.21
C GLN A 191 5.86 -5.96 2.41
N GLN A 192 5.49 -5.35 3.55
CA GLN A 192 5.16 -6.08 4.77
C GLN A 192 3.72 -6.61 4.79
N LEU A 193 2.76 -5.83 4.28
CA LEU A 193 1.34 -6.13 4.45
C LEU A 193 0.71 -6.80 3.23
N CYS A 194 1.14 -6.42 2.01
CA CYS A 194 0.43 -6.81 0.80
C CYS A 194 0.83 -8.20 0.32
N ASP A 195 -0.18 -9.02 0.06
CA ASP A 195 -0.03 -10.31 -0.61
C ASP A 195 0.12 -10.13 -2.13
N LEU A 196 -0.56 -9.11 -2.68
CA LEU A 196 -0.47 -8.68 -4.08
C LEU A 196 -0.29 -7.18 -4.17
N ILE A 197 0.47 -6.72 -5.15
CA ILE A 197 0.73 -5.31 -5.40
C ILE A 197 0.47 -5.01 -6.88
N ALA A 198 -0.40 -4.03 -7.12
CA ALA A 198 -0.56 -3.41 -8.42
C ALA A 198 0.25 -2.09 -8.45
N ILE A 199 1.19 -1.98 -9.37
CA ILE A 199 1.94 -0.74 -9.63
C ILE A 199 1.26 -0.04 -10.77
N VAL A 200 0.80 1.19 -10.53
CA VAL A 200 0.12 2.03 -11.52
C VAL A 200 0.89 3.32 -11.76
N ASP A 201 0.88 3.76 -13.02
CA ASP A 201 1.41 5.07 -13.40
C ASP A 201 0.62 5.64 -14.58
N HIS A 202 0.37 6.95 -14.55
CA HIS A 202 -0.41 7.64 -15.60
C HIS A 202 -1.73 6.96 -15.95
N GLY A 203 -2.42 6.38 -14.97
CA GLY A 203 -3.70 5.69 -15.16
C GLY A 203 -3.61 4.28 -15.72
N HIS A 204 -2.40 3.74 -15.94
CA HIS A 204 -2.17 2.40 -16.47
C HIS A 204 -1.56 1.46 -15.43
N LEU A 205 -1.89 0.17 -15.53
CA LEU A 205 -1.27 -0.90 -14.74
C LEU A 205 0.09 -1.24 -15.36
N LEU A 206 1.18 -1.02 -14.60
CA LEU A 206 2.53 -1.37 -15.04
C LEU A 206 2.89 -2.82 -14.68
N SER A 207 2.52 -3.25 -13.47
CA SER A 207 2.82 -4.61 -13.00
C SER A 207 1.86 -5.01 -11.89
N LEU A 208 1.60 -6.33 -11.76
CA LEU A 208 0.75 -6.91 -10.72
C LEU A 208 1.26 -8.30 -10.36
N ASP A 209 1.77 -8.45 -9.15
CA ASP A 209 2.20 -9.74 -8.60
C ASP A 209 2.41 -9.64 -7.07
N THR A 210 2.87 -10.71 -6.45
CA THR A 210 3.36 -10.68 -5.07
C THR A 210 4.62 -9.81 -4.97
N PRO A 211 4.91 -9.17 -3.81
CA PRO A 211 6.12 -8.36 -3.64
C PRO A 211 7.41 -9.12 -4.04
N THR A 212 7.51 -10.38 -3.64
CA THR A 212 8.67 -11.21 -3.93
C THR A 212 8.81 -11.52 -5.43
N ALA A 213 7.70 -11.84 -6.11
CA ALA A 213 7.71 -12.12 -7.54
C ALA A 213 8.06 -10.87 -8.37
N LEU A 214 7.51 -9.71 -7.99
CA LEU A 214 7.83 -8.43 -8.62
C LEU A 214 9.34 -8.13 -8.55
N LEU A 215 9.95 -8.32 -7.38
CA LEU A 215 11.40 -8.11 -7.22
C LEU A 215 12.21 -9.12 -8.04
N ALA A 216 11.84 -10.40 -8.02
CA ALA A 216 12.56 -11.45 -8.76
C ALA A 216 12.46 -11.29 -10.29
N GLN A 217 11.39 -10.68 -10.81
CA GLN A 217 11.23 -10.41 -12.24
C GLN A 217 12.18 -9.30 -12.75
N HIS A 218 12.58 -8.38 -11.88
CA HIS A 218 13.31 -7.17 -12.27
C HIS A 218 14.75 -7.12 -11.73
N PHE A 219 15.07 -7.91 -10.72
CA PHE A 219 16.41 -7.94 -10.11
C PHE A 219 16.94 -9.37 -10.02
N ASP A 220 18.09 -9.59 -10.59
CA ASP A 220 18.82 -10.85 -10.48
C ASP A 220 19.92 -10.70 -9.42
N GLY A 221 19.60 -11.08 -8.17
CA GLY A 221 20.53 -11.07 -7.06
C GLY A 221 20.42 -9.88 -6.11
N VAL A 222 21.55 -9.27 -5.75
CA VAL A 222 21.65 -8.21 -4.74
C VAL A 222 22.15 -6.90 -5.34
N LEU A 223 21.86 -5.79 -4.66
CA LEU A 223 22.39 -4.47 -4.97
C LEU A 223 23.67 -4.24 -4.16
N VAL A 224 24.72 -3.84 -4.85
CA VAL A 224 26.03 -3.55 -4.26
C VAL A 224 26.36 -2.08 -4.52
N ARG A 225 26.52 -1.30 -3.45
CA ARG A 225 27.03 0.08 -3.49
C ARG A 225 28.47 0.12 -3.07
N LEU A 226 29.27 0.84 -3.81
CA LEU A 226 30.70 1.03 -3.51
C LEU A 226 31.20 2.36 -4.06
N PRO A 227 32.36 2.87 -3.57
CA PRO A 227 32.95 4.08 -4.12
C PRO A 227 33.16 3.97 -5.63
N ASP A 228 32.89 5.06 -6.35
CA ASP A 228 33.15 5.08 -7.79
C ASP A 228 34.66 4.91 -8.05
N HIS A 229 34.99 3.99 -8.96
CA HIS A 229 36.37 3.66 -9.31
C HIS A 229 36.47 3.28 -10.80
N PRO A 230 37.46 3.84 -11.53
CA PRO A 230 37.60 3.60 -12.98
C PRO A 230 37.64 2.13 -13.40
N ALA A 231 38.18 1.26 -12.54
CA ALA A 231 38.28 -0.16 -12.80
C ALA A 231 36.92 -0.90 -12.84
N LEU A 232 35.87 -0.33 -12.30
CA LEU A 232 34.53 -0.91 -12.29
C LEU A 232 33.94 -1.03 -13.70
N ALA A 233 34.29 -0.12 -14.60
CA ALA A 233 33.83 -0.14 -16.00
C ALA A 233 34.22 -1.44 -16.74
N GLY A 234 35.27 -2.12 -16.29
CA GLY A 234 35.75 -3.38 -16.87
C GLY A 234 35.01 -4.64 -16.38
N LEU A 235 34.15 -4.53 -15.38
CA LEU A 235 33.46 -5.68 -14.77
C LEU A 235 32.22 -6.17 -15.53
N GLY A 236 31.72 -5.38 -16.50
CA GLY A 236 30.57 -5.76 -17.32
C GLY A 236 29.21 -5.63 -16.60
N TYR A 237 29.16 -5.02 -15.40
CA TYR A 237 27.92 -4.69 -14.70
C TYR A 237 27.41 -3.33 -15.14
N LEU A 238 26.08 -3.15 -15.13
CA LEU A 238 25.49 -1.83 -15.26
C LEU A 238 25.74 -1.03 -13.98
N LEU A 239 26.47 0.07 -14.09
CA LEU A 239 26.79 0.95 -12.98
C LEU A 239 25.82 2.13 -12.98
N LEU A 240 25.07 2.29 -11.90
CA LEU A 240 24.15 3.39 -11.70
C LEU A 240 24.76 4.40 -10.73
N PRO A 241 24.82 5.71 -11.05
CA PRO A 241 25.32 6.72 -10.13
C PRO A 241 24.45 6.81 -8.87
N TYR A 242 25.10 6.86 -7.69
CA TYR A 242 24.43 7.05 -6.39
C TYR A 242 25.24 8.01 -5.51
N GLY A 243 24.98 9.31 -5.67
CA GLY A 243 25.79 10.34 -5.03
C GLY A 243 27.25 10.31 -5.46
N ASP A 244 28.16 10.09 -4.51
CA ASP A 244 29.60 9.89 -4.70
C ASP A 244 30.00 8.40 -4.87
N GLN A 245 29.01 7.52 -4.93
CA GLN A 245 29.16 6.08 -5.10
C GLN A 245 28.49 5.60 -6.40
N VAL A 246 28.70 4.34 -6.72
CA VAL A 246 27.95 3.63 -7.76
C VAL A 246 27.19 2.46 -7.15
N GLU A 247 26.05 2.15 -7.72
CA GLU A 247 25.27 0.96 -7.40
C GLU A 247 25.26 0.02 -8.61
N LEU A 248 25.43 -1.27 -8.37
CA LEU A 248 25.31 -2.30 -9.39
C LEU A 248 24.48 -3.48 -8.88
N THR A 249 23.82 -4.19 -9.79
CA THR A 249 23.13 -5.44 -9.48
C THR A 249 24.10 -6.59 -9.71
N CYS A 250 24.21 -7.51 -8.75
CA CYS A 250 25.10 -8.65 -8.78
C CYS A 250 24.36 -9.93 -8.37
N PRO A 251 24.36 -10.99 -9.20
CA PRO A 251 23.72 -12.26 -8.86
C PRO A 251 24.33 -12.92 -7.63
N ASP A 252 25.68 -12.83 -7.49
CA ASP A 252 26.40 -13.43 -6.37
C ASP A 252 27.62 -12.58 -5.98
N VAL A 253 27.56 -12.05 -4.76
CA VAL A 253 28.66 -11.25 -4.18
C VAL A 253 29.94 -12.05 -4.06
N ALA A 254 29.86 -13.38 -3.85
CA ALA A 254 31.05 -14.22 -3.77
C ALA A 254 31.85 -14.26 -5.08
N LEU A 255 31.20 -14.04 -6.21
CA LEU A 255 31.86 -13.91 -7.52
C LEU A 255 32.40 -12.50 -7.77
N LEU A 256 31.74 -11.48 -7.23
CA LEU A 256 32.13 -10.08 -7.39
C LEU A 256 33.35 -9.71 -6.53
N LEU A 257 33.39 -10.13 -5.27
CA LEU A 257 34.45 -9.74 -4.33
C LEU A 257 35.87 -10.04 -4.81
N PRO A 258 36.20 -11.25 -5.32
CA PRO A 258 37.54 -11.53 -5.84
C PRO A 258 37.94 -10.62 -7.02
N GLN A 259 36.95 -10.24 -7.86
CA GLN A 259 37.21 -9.36 -9.00
C GLN A 259 37.54 -7.94 -8.52
N LEU A 260 36.78 -7.41 -7.55
CA LEU A 260 37.04 -6.10 -6.94
C LEU A 260 38.43 -6.04 -6.30
N LEU A 261 38.79 -7.08 -5.53
CA LEU A 261 40.09 -7.18 -4.89
C LEU A 261 41.23 -7.25 -5.91
N SER A 262 41.09 -8.03 -6.99
CA SER A 262 42.10 -8.14 -8.03
C SER A 262 42.33 -6.84 -8.80
N LEU A 263 41.30 -6.00 -8.89
CA LEU A 263 41.35 -4.68 -9.53
C LEU A 263 41.78 -3.56 -8.59
N GLY A 264 42.03 -3.87 -7.32
CA GLY A 264 42.42 -2.88 -6.31
C GLY A 264 41.31 -1.89 -5.94
N VAL A 265 40.06 -2.27 -6.17
CA VAL A 265 38.91 -1.40 -5.82
C VAL A 265 38.76 -1.34 -4.31
N PRO A 266 38.65 -0.15 -3.70
CA PRO A 266 38.47 -0.03 -2.26
C PRO A 266 37.11 -0.59 -1.85
N LEU A 267 37.10 -1.51 -0.86
CA LEU A 267 35.86 -2.04 -0.30
C LEU A 267 35.33 -1.22 0.90
N THR A 268 36.07 -0.20 1.32
CA THR A 268 35.65 0.70 2.42
C THR A 268 34.37 1.41 2.05
N GLY A 269 33.32 1.25 2.88
CA GLY A 269 32.00 1.81 2.60
C GLY A 269 31.15 1.01 1.62
N MET A 270 31.62 -0.16 1.18
CA MET A 270 30.81 -1.08 0.39
C MET A 270 29.60 -1.54 1.19
N GLN A 271 28.43 -1.52 0.56
CA GLN A 271 27.16 -2.00 1.11
C GLN A 271 26.56 -3.06 0.19
N VAL A 272 26.05 -4.11 0.78
CA VAL A 272 25.30 -5.16 0.06
C VAL A 272 23.91 -5.26 0.66
N ARG A 273 22.90 -5.18 -0.19
CA ARG A 273 21.51 -5.27 0.25
C ARG A 273 20.64 -6.00 -0.78
N SER A 274 19.56 -6.58 -0.31
CA SER A 274 18.53 -7.06 -1.22
C SER A 274 17.78 -5.88 -1.85
N PRO A 275 17.32 -6.02 -3.12
CA PRO A 275 16.39 -5.06 -3.72
C PRO A 275 15.10 -4.97 -2.91
N ASN A 276 14.47 -3.81 -2.93
CA ASN A 276 13.18 -3.57 -2.30
C ASN A 276 12.20 -2.93 -3.30
N LEU A 277 10.96 -2.71 -2.87
CA LEU A 277 9.94 -2.12 -3.75
C LEU A 277 10.24 -0.67 -4.15
N GLU A 278 11.05 0.08 -3.39
CA GLU A 278 11.48 1.43 -3.78
C GLU A 278 12.42 1.36 -4.99
N ASP A 279 13.33 0.39 -5.00
CA ASP A 279 14.22 0.14 -6.15
C ASP A 279 13.42 -0.27 -7.38
N LEU A 280 12.44 -1.16 -7.20
CA LEU A 280 11.55 -1.59 -8.28
C LEU A 280 10.76 -0.41 -8.85
N PHE A 281 10.23 0.42 -7.99
CA PHE A 281 9.46 1.58 -8.39
C PHE A 281 10.30 2.56 -9.22
N LEU A 282 11.51 2.88 -8.75
CA LEU A 282 12.47 3.70 -9.51
C LEU A 282 12.83 3.08 -10.85
N HIS A 283 13.00 1.76 -10.89
CA HIS A 283 13.30 1.03 -12.13
C HIS A 283 12.17 1.12 -13.16
N LEU A 284 10.90 0.99 -12.71
CA LEU A 284 9.73 0.98 -13.60
C LEU A 284 9.30 2.37 -14.06
N THR A 285 9.40 3.38 -13.20
CA THR A 285 8.84 4.72 -13.48
C THR A 285 9.90 5.76 -13.82
N GLY A 286 11.18 5.49 -13.53
CA GLY A 286 12.27 6.46 -13.69
C GLY A 286 12.24 7.63 -12.68
N HIS A 287 11.30 7.64 -11.74
CA HIS A 287 11.09 8.72 -10.77
C HIS A 287 10.98 8.17 -9.35
N SER A 288 11.57 8.89 -8.35
CA SER A 288 11.33 8.54 -6.95
C SER A 288 9.93 8.99 -6.51
N LEU A 289 9.26 8.20 -5.64
CA LEU A 289 7.96 8.57 -5.05
C LEU A 289 7.99 9.89 -4.28
N ARG A 290 9.17 10.31 -3.80
CA ARG A 290 9.38 11.51 -2.98
C ARG A 290 9.61 12.78 -3.79
N SER A 291 9.68 12.72 -5.12
CA SER A 291 9.96 13.90 -5.99
C SER A 291 8.70 14.71 -6.29
N GLY A 292 7.82 14.92 -5.30
CA GLY A 292 6.59 15.70 -5.42
C GLY A 292 6.35 16.50 -4.15
N ALA A 293 7.31 17.41 -3.82
CA ALA A 293 7.10 18.45 -2.81
C ALA A 293 7.50 19.78 -3.42
#